data_9f39beeb147e8e2fb56c4590510ccb32
#
_entry.id   9f39beeb147e8e2fb56c4590510ccb32
#
_cell.length_a   1.000
_cell.length_b   1.000
_cell.length_c   1.000
_cell.angle_alpha   90.00
_cell.angle_beta   90.00
_cell.angle_gamma   90.00
#
_symmetry.space_group_name_H-M   'P 1'
#
loop_
_entity.id
_entity.type
_entity.pdbx_description
1 polymer ?
#
loop_
_entity_poly.entity_id
_entity_poly.type
_entity_poly.pdbx_seq_one_letter_code
_entity_poly.pdbx_strand_id
1 'polypeptide(L)'
;MELRNKDLLAIRDLSPEEILLILDTAESMKEISTRDIKKVPTLRGKTVINLFYEPSTRTRTSFEIAGKRLSADVINISSATSSTTKGETLKDTGRNLQAMNPDLIVIRHAAAGAPKILADALPVPVINAGDGAHEHPTQALLDAFTIREKKKTLAGITVAIIGDITHSRVARSNIALLQKMGAEVRLSGPYTMVPPYIEALGVSFIPDIGEAIRDADVIMMLRIQLERQQHGLFPTVREYARFFGLNRERLQRAKPDVLIMHPGPLNRGVEISPDVADGPYSIILDQVTNGVAVRMALLYLLIGK
;
A
#
# COMPACT_ATOMS: atom_id res chain seq x y z
N MET A 1 12.60 5.31 -20.27
CA MET A 1 11.13 5.32 -20.14
C MET A 1 10.78 6.28 -19.02
N GLU A 2 9.66 6.99 -19.10
CA GLU A 2 9.17 7.96 -18.10
C GLU A 2 7.73 7.64 -17.75
N LEU A 3 7.29 8.07 -16.56
CA LEU A 3 5.89 8.01 -16.19
C LEU A 3 5.08 8.98 -17.09
N ARG A 4 3.96 8.53 -17.63
CA ARG A 4 3.08 9.33 -18.51
C ARG A 4 2.33 10.42 -17.74
N ASN A 5 1.86 10.04 -16.54
CA ASN A 5 1.11 10.93 -15.69
C ASN A 5 2.02 11.68 -14.72
N LYS A 6 1.71 12.95 -14.47
CA LYS A 6 2.39 13.74 -13.43
C LYS A 6 2.08 13.24 -12.02
N ASP A 7 0.93 12.58 -11.83
CA ASP A 7 0.38 12.17 -10.56
C ASP A 7 0.39 10.65 -10.40
N LEU A 8 0.43 10.16 -9.17
CA LEU A 8 0.17 8.76 -8.82
C LEU A 8 -1.07 8.67 -7.94
N LEU A 9 -2.24 8.50 -8.54
CA LEU A 9 -3.53 8.50 -7.83
C LEU A 9 -4.10 7.11 -7.61
N ALA A 10 -3.98 6.22 -8.61
CA ALA A 10 -4.50 4.86 -8.57
C ALA A 10 -3.63 3.91 -9.40
N ILE A 11 -3.64 2.63 -9.07
CA ILE A 11 -2.92 1.59 -9.83
C ILE A 11 -3.48 1.41 -11.24
N ARG A 12 -4.79 1.62 -11.41
CA ARG A 12 -5.42 1.51 -12.74
C ARG A 12 -4.83 2.48 -13.78
N ASP A 13 -4.25 3.60 -13.32
CA ASP A 13 -3.70 4.66 -14.18
C ASP A 13 -2.27 4.34 -14.66
N LEU A 14 -1.63 3.31 -14.12
CA LEU A 14 -0.30 2.84 -14.51
C LEU A 14 -0.40 1.72 -15.56
N SER A 15 0.47 1.74 -16.56
CA SER A 15 0.68 0.58 -17.43
C SER A 15 1.57 -0.48 -16.77
N PRO A 16 1.59 -1.74 -17.28
CA PRO A 16 2.53 -2.76 -16.80
C PRO A 16 4.00 -2.31 -16.90
N GLU A 17 4.37 -1.61 -17.95
CA GLU A 17 5.72 -1.09 -18.18
C GLU A 17 6.08 0.01 -17.18
N GLU A 18 5.13 0.87 -16.82
CA GLU A 18 5.33 1.90 -15.78
C GLU A 18 5.47 1.27 -14.39
N ILE A 19 4.71 0.20 -14.11
CA ILE A 19 4.87 -0.58 -12.88
C ILE A 19 6.28 -1.17 -12.84
N LEU A 20 6.74 -1.83 -13.90
CA LEU A 20 8.10 -2.40 -13.98
C LEU A 20 9.16 -1.31 -13.80
N LEU A 21 9.03 -0.16 -14.48
CA LEU A 21 9.94 0.97 -14.31
C LEU A 21 10.07 1.41 -12.86
N ILE A 22 8.93 1.51 -12.14
CA ILE A 22 8.92 1.87 -10.71
C ILE A 22 9.65 0.80 -9.89
N LEU A 23 9.37 -0.48 -10.14
CA LEU A 23 9.98 -1.59 -9.40
C LEU A 23 11.49 -1.70 -9.67
N ASP A 24 11.95 -1.50 -10.91
CA ASP A 24 13.37 -1.53 -11.28
C ASP A 24 14.12 -0.34 -10.68
N THR A 25 13.50 0.84 -10.69
CA THR A 25 14.05 2.02 -10.02
C THR A 25 14.12 1.80 -8.51
N ALA A 26 13.10 1.14 -7.90
CA ALA A 26 13.11 0.84 -6.47
C ALA A 26 14.24 -0.14 -6.09
N GLU A 27 14.60 -1.07 -6.96
CA GLU A 27 15.74 -1.97 -6.75
C GLU A 27 17.05 -1.18 -6.62
N SER A 28 17.30 -0.25 -7.51
CA SER A 28 18.46 0.67 -7.44
C SER A 28 18.41 1.56 -6.18
N MET A 29 17.21 2.04 -5.80
CA MET A 29 17.04 2.86 -4.59
C MET A 29 17.24 2.06 -3.30
N LYS A 30 16.92 0.76 -3.31
CA LYS A 30 17.15 -0.13 -2.17
C LYS A 30 18.63 -0.26 -1.85
N GLU A 31 19.49 -0.34 -2.86
CA GLU A 31 20.95 -0.39 -2.69
C GLU A 31 21.47 0.81 -1.90
N ILE A 32 20.95 2.02 -2.14
CA ILE A 32 21.33 3.23 -1.40
C ILE A 32 21.07 3.04 0.10
N SER A 33 20.05 2.31 0.47
CA SER A 33 19.66 2.05 1.86
C SER A 33 20.63 1.15 2.63
N THR A 34 21.49 0.41 1.93
CA THR A 34 22.48 -0.51 2.52
C THR A 34 23.87 0.12 2.67
N ARG A 35 24.09 1.31 2.09
CA ARG A 35 25.36 2.02 2.15
C ARG A 35 25.59 2.64 3.54
N ASP A 36 26.83 2.89 3.91
CA ASP A 36 27.17 3.64 5.13
C ASP A 36 26.55 5.04 5.09
N ILE A 37 26.72 5.76 3.97
CA ILE A 37 26.07 7.04 3.71
C ILE A 37 24.79 6.78 2.91
N LYS A 38 23.67 6.71 3.62
CA LYS A 38 22.32 6.42 3.05
C LYS A 38 21.67 7.67 2.43
N LYS A 39 22.46 8.51 1.77
CA LYS A 39 21.98 9.78 1.21
C LYS A 39 22.64 10.05 -0.15
N VAL A 40 21.83 10.51 -1.10
CA VAL A 40 22.25 10.93 -2.44
C VAL A 40 21.64 12.29 -2.78
N PRO A 41 22.32 13.15 -3.57
CA PRO A 41 21.88 14.54 -3.80
C PRO A 41 20.83 14.69 -4.90
N THR A 42 20.14 13.63 -5.29
CA THR A 42 19.28 13.56 -6.46
C THR A 42 18.11 14.57 -6.42
N LEU A 43 17.56 14.86 -5.24
CA LEU A 43 16.48 15.83 -5.05
C LEU A 43 16.92 17.03 -4.19
N ARG A 44 18.20 17.39 -4.24
CA ARG A 44 18.70 18.54 -3.51
C ARG A 44 18.01 19.83 -3.98
N GLY A 45 17.48 20.62 -3.04
CA GLY A 45 16.75 21.85 -3.32
C GLY A 45 15.29 21.63 -3.72
N LYS A 46 14.80 20.39 -3.72
CA LYS A 46 13.39 20.04 -3.92
C LYS A 46 12.64 19.98 -2.59
N THR A 47 11.38 20.44 -2.59
CA THR A 47 10.50 20.43 -1.41
C THR A 47 9.35 19.45 -1.61
N VAL A 48 9.22 18.51 -0.67
CA VAL A 48 8.13 17.51 -0.63
C VAL A 48 7.24 17.79 0.57
N ILE A 49 5.94 17.96 0.36
CA ILE A 49 4.96 18.12 1.44
C ILE A 49 4.21 16.81 1.67
N ASN A 50 4.28 16.27 2.89
CA ASN A 50 3.46 15.14 3.35
C ASN A 50 2.22 15.69 4.07
N LEU A 51 1.07 15.66 3.40
CA LEU A 51 -0.22 16.16 3.90
C LEU A 51 -1.09 14.99 4.36
N PHE A 52 -1.11 14.71 5.67
CA PHE A 52 -1.76 13.54 6.25
C PHE A 52 -2.97 13.93 7.11
N TYR A 53 -4.17 13.69 6.59
CA TYR A 53 -5.44 13.88 7.30
C TYR A 53 -5.87 12.65 8.13
N GLU A 54 -5.32 11.46 7.80
CA GLU A 54 -5.47 10.27 8.64
C GLU A 54 -4.15 9.92 9.34
N PRO A 55 -4.19 9.42 10.60
CA PRO A 55 -3.00 8.94 11.28
C PRO A 55 -2.29 7.83 10.47
N SER A 56 -1.00 7.95 10.30
CA SER A 56 -0.18 6.92 9.65
C SER A 56 1.29 7.09 10.00
N THR A 57 1.76 6.33 10.97
CA THR A 57 3.18 6.36 11.35
C THR A 57 4.06 5.82 10.25
N ARG A 58 3.79 4.59 9.76
CA ARG A 58 4.62 3.91 8.75
C ARG A 58 4.70 4.68 7.44
N THR A 59 3.56 5.02 6.83
CA THR A 59 3.55 5.64 5.50
C THR A 59 4.19 7.02 5.54
N ARG A 60 3.85 7.85 6.53
CA ARG A 60 4.42 9.20 6.68
C ARG A 60 5.93 9.14 6.89
N THR A 61 6.39 8.35 7.87
CA THR A 61 7.83 8.21 8.18
C THR A 61 8.59 7.64 6.99
N SER A 62 8.01 6.70 6.25
CA SER A 62 8.64 6.12 5.05
C SER A 62 8.81 7.16 3.93
N PHE A 63 7.83 8.03 3.67
CA PHE A 63 7.99 9.14 2.73
C PHE A 63 9.00 10.18 3.23
N GLU A 64 9.00 10.48 4.52
CA GLU A 64 9.99 11.39 5.12
C GLU A 64 11.41 10.86 4.96
N ILE A 65 11.64 9.58 5.28
CA ILE A 65 12.96 8.94 5.10
C ILE A 65 13.33 8.92 3.62
N ALA A 66 12.40 8.58 2.72
CA ALA A 66 12.64 8.53 1.28
C ALA A 66 13.10 9.90 0.74
N GLY A 67 12.39 10.97 1.06
CA GLY A 67 12.77 12.32 0.64
C GLY A 67 14.12 12.75 1.21
N LYS A 68 14.36 12.54 2.51
CA LYS A 68 15.63 12.87 3.17
C LYS A 68 16.82 12.09 2.60
N ARG A 69 16.62 10.81 2.20
CA ARG A 69 17.68 10.03 1.53
C ARG A 69 18.01 10.57 0.14
N LEU A 70 17.06 11.14 -0.54
CA LEU A 70 17.28 11.82 -1.83
C LEU A 70 17.70 13.29 -1.70
N SER A 71 17.95 13.77 -0.48
CA SER A 71 18.33 15.17 -0.15
C SER A 71 17.23 16.21 -0.40
N ALA A 72 15.97 15.81 -0.43
CA ALA A 72 14.84 16.73 -0.47
C ALA A 72 14.55 17.32 0.92
N ASP A 73 14.01 18.52 0.96
CA ASP A 73 13.39 19.10 2.13
C ASP A 73 11.97 18.53 2.30
N VAL A 74 11.72 17.88 3.43
CA VAL A 74 10.43 17.21 3.68
C VAL A 74 9.68 17.91 4.80
N ILE A 75 8.47 18.37 4.50
CA ILE A 75 7.57 19.05 5.45
C ILE A 75 6.40 18.13 5.74
N ASN A 76 6.16 17.82 7.01
CA ASN A 76 5.03 17.01 7.45
C ASN A 76 3.92 17.90 8.02
N ILE A 77 2.71 17.79 7.47
CA ILE A 77 1.50 18.46 7.93
C ILE A 77 0.48 17.39 8.33
N SER A 78 -0.09 17.50 9.53
CA SER A 78 -1.16 16.62 10.03
C SER A 78 -2.44 17.41 10.26
N SER A 79 -3.59 16.72 10.20
CA SER A 79 -4.92 17.32 10.42
C SER A 79 -5.03 18.06 11.78
N ALA A 80 -4.42 17.50 12.82
CA ALA A 80 -4.46 18.08 14.18
C ALA A 80 -3.78 19.46 14.28
N THR A 81 -2.88 19.78 13.33
CA THR A 81 -2.12 21.05 13.28
C THR A 81 -2.50 21.91 12.09
N SER A 82 -3.49 21.49 11.30
CA SER A 82 -3.88 22.15 10.04
C SER A 82 -5.03 23.14 10.22
N SER A 83 -5.08 24.16 9.36
CA SER A 83 -6.17 25.13 9.22
C SER A 83 -7.52 24.53 8.86
N THR A 84 -7.57 23.27 8.46
CA THR A 84 -8.82 22.53 8.20
C THR A 84 -9.74 22.46 9.43
N THR A 85 -9.18 22.51 10.63
CA THR A 85 -9.97 22.66 11.88
C THR A 85 -10.75 23.96 11.93
N LYS A 86 -10.41 24.95 11.09
CA LYS A 86 -11.07 26.27 10.97
C LYS A 86 -12.05 26.33 9.79
N GLY A 87 -12.36 25.19 9.12
CA GLY A 87 -13.31 25.14 8.00
C GLY A 87 -12.70 25.39 6.63
N GLU A 88 -11.37 25.39 6.49
CA GLU A 88 -10.71 25.53 5.18
C GLU A 88 -10.98 24.30 4.29
N THR A 89 -11.31 24.52 3.02
CA THR A 89 -11.53 23.41 2.08
C THR A 89 -10.20 22.75 1.68
N LEU A 90 -10.22 21.47 1.28
CA LEU A 90 -9.03 20.78 0.78
C LEU A 90 -8.39 21.51 -0.41
N LYS A 91 -9.20 22.08 -1.28
CA LYS A 91 -8.74 22.84 -2.46
C LYS A 91 -8.02 24.13 -2.06
N ASP A 92 -8.53 24.83 -1.06
CA ASP A 92 -7.90 26.06 -0.57
C ASP A 92 -6.61 25.75 0.19
N THR A 93 -6.61 24.71 1.03
CA THR A 93 -5.37 24.22 1.64
C THR A 93 -4.32 23.88 0.57
N GLY A 94 -4.72 23.16 -0.49
CA GLY A 94 -3.81 22.83 -1.59
C GLY A 94 -3.23 24.09 -2.27
N ARG A 95 -4.06 25.08 -2.56
CA ARG A 95 -3.63 26.36 -3.18
C ARG A 95 -2.69 27.15 -2.28
N ASN A 96 -2.96 27.18 -0.97
CA ASN A 96 -2.07 27.83 -0.01
C ASN A 96 -0.71 27.14 0.03
N LEU A 97 -0.68 25.79 0.03
CA LEU A 97 0.57 25.04 -0.05
C LEU A 97 1.29 25.26 -1.37
N GLN A 98 0.54 25.30 -2.49
CA GLN A 98 1.12 25.58 -3.81
C GLN A 98 1.78 26.97 -3.88
N ALA A 99 1.23 27.98 -3.21
CA ALA A 99 1.82 29.32 -3.15
C ALA A 99 3.19 29.35 -2.44
N MET A 100 3.50 28.30 -1.65
CA MET A 100 4.82 28.09 -1.03
C MET A 100 5.81 27.34 -1.95
N ASN A 101 5.38 27.07 -3.19
CA ASN A 101 6.17 26.48 -4.27
C ASN A 101 6.82 25.10 -3.95
N PRO A 102 6.05 24.08 -3.49
CA PRO A 102 6.56 22.73 -3.35
C PRO A 102 6.78 22.08 -4.72
N ASP A 103 7.62 21.06 -4.78
CA ASP A 103 7.83 20.26 -5.99
C ASP A 103 6.89 19.04 -6.07
N LEU A 104 6.37 18.56 -4.91
CA LEU A 104 5.45 17.42 -4.86
C LEU A 104 4.65 17.43 -3.55
N ILE A 105 3.40 16.98 -3.64
CA ILE A 105 2.52 16.77 -2.48
C ILE A 105 2.14 15.29 -2.36
N VAL A 106 2.39 14.70 -1.20
CA VAL A 106 1.91 13.37 -0.80
C VAL A 106 0.67 13.58 0.07
N ILE A 107 -0.47 13.03 -0.33
CA ILE A 107 -1.70 13.18 0.44
C ILE A 107 -2.24 11.82 0.94
N ARG A 108 -2.69 11.79 2.21
CA ARG A 108 -3.49 10.72 2.79
C ARG A 108 -4.77 11.30 3.38
N HIS A 109 -5.93 10.77 2.98
CA HIS A 109 -7.22 11.33 3.34
C HIS A 109 -8.27 10.24 3.65
N ALA A 110 -9.24 10.55 4.54
CA ALA A 110 -10.33 9.62 4.87
C ALA A 110 -11.37 9.49 3.74
N ALA A 111 -11.57 10.55 2.95
CA ALA A 111 -12.50 10.53 1.84
C ALA A 111 -11.84 10.00 0.56
N ALA A 112 -12.48 9.03 -0.09
CA ALA A 112 -12.12 8.55 -1.42
C ALA A 112 -12.21 9.69 -2.45
N GLY A 113 -11.21 9.78 -3.36
CA GLY A 113 -11.15 10.81 -4.40
C GLY A 113 -10.49 12.12 -3.95
N ALA A 114 -10.21 12.33 -2.67
CA ALA A 114 -9.55 13.55 -2.20
C ALA A 114 -8.20 13.85 -2.90
N PRO A 115 -7.31 12.86 -3.17
CA PRO A 115 -6.10 13.07 -3.95
C PRO A 115 -6.37 13.57 -5.37
N LYS A 116 -7.44 13.11 -6.02
CA LYS A 116 -7.84 13.53 -7.36
C LYS A 116 -8.28 15.01 -7.37
N ILE A 117 -9.07 15.42 -6.38
CA ILE A 117 -9.49 16.83 -6.23
C ILE A 117 -8.26 17.74 -6.11
N LEU A 118 -7.25 17.30 -5.36
CA LEU A 118 -6.03 18.07 -5.19
C LEU A 118 -5.19 18.09 -6.47
N ALA A 119 -5.03 16.95 -7.15
CA ALA A 119 -4.28 16.82 -8.39
C ALA A 119 -4.88 17.68 -9.53
N ASP A 120 -6.22 17.79 -9.60
CA ASP A 120 -6.90 18.62 -10.58
C ASP A 120 -6.77 20.13 -10.28
N ALA A 121 -6.55 20.49 -9.02
CA ALA A 121 -6.45 21.88 -8.60
C ALA A 121 -5.02 22.43 -8.66
N LEU A 122 -4.00 21.57 -8.74
CA LEU A 122 -2.60 21.94 -8.58
C LEU A 122 -1.73 21.51 -9.77
N PRO A 123 -0.75 22.35 -10.16
CA PRO A 123 0.20 22.00 -11.22
C PRO A 123 1.26 20.98 -10.76
N VAL A 124 1.58 20.92 -9.48
CA VAL A 124 2.60 20.01 -8.94
C VAL A 124 2.10 18.55 -8.88
N PRO A 125 2.99 17.57 -8.99
CA PRO A 125 2.66 16.15 -8.81
C PRO A 125 2.01 15.86 -7.47
N VAL A 126 1.00 14.99 -7.48
CA VAL A 126 0.31 14.48 -6.28
C VAL A 126 0.46 12.97 -6.18
N ILE A 127 0.91 12.49 -5.03
CA ILE A 127 0.93 11.05 -4.70
C ILE A 127 -0.17 10.73 -3.70
N ASN A 128 -1.04 9.76 -4.05
CA ASN A 128 -2.00 9.17 -3.15
C ASN A 128 -1.33 8.21 -2.16
N ALA A 129 -1.27 8.57 -0.88
CA ALA A 129 -0.77 7.75 0.22
C ALA A 129 -1.89 6.99 0.96
N GLY A 130 -3.05 6.86 0.32
CA GLY A 130 -4.23 6.16 0.80
C GLY A 130 -5.44 7.07 0.99
N ASP A 131 -6.54 6.80 0.28
CA ASP A 131 -7.78 7.56 0.35
C ASP A 131 -8.98 6.65 0.64
N GLY A 132 -9.63 6.85 1.78
CA GLY A 132 -10.80 6.09 2.21
C GLY A 132 -10.61 4.58 2.09
N ALA A 133 -11.59 3.89 1.49
CA ALA A 133 -11.51 2.48 1.09
C ALA A 133 -11.19 2.31 -0.41
N HIS A 134 -10.70 3.36 -1.09
CA HIS A 134 -10.53 3.39 -2.54
C HIS A 134 -9.17 2.82 -2.97
N GLU A 135 -8.06 3.56 -2.76
CA GLU A 135 -6.74 3.16 -3.28
C GLU A 135 -5.60 3.48 -2.30
N HIS A 136 -4.56 2.68 -2.36
CA HIS A 136 -3.26 2.94 -1.74
C HIS A 136 -2.14 2.47 -2.69
N PRO A 137 -1.92 3.17 -3.81
CA PRO A 137 -1.06 2.69 -4.89
C PRO A 137 0.37 2.40 -4.43
N THR A 138 0.93 3.23 -3.54
CA THR A 138 2.30 3.01 -3.05
C THR A 138 2.43 1.78 -2.14
N GLN A 139 1.32 1.29 -1.56
CA GLN A 139 1.31 0.03 -0.83
C GLN A 139 1.34 -1.15 -1.80
N ALA A 140 0.48 -1.16 -2.82
CA ALA A 140 0.48 -2.23 -3.82
C ALA A 140 1.83 -2.33 -4.56
N LEU A 141 2.47 -1.20 -4.87
CA LEU A 141 3.80 -1.17 -5.48
C LEU A 141 4.87 -1.77 -4.58
N LEU A 142 4.89 -1.45 -3.28
CA LEU A 142 5.86 -2.06 -2.35
C LEU A 142 5.58 -3.54 -2.10
N ASP A 143 4.30 -3.94 -2.09
CA ASP A 143 3.91 -5.34 -1.98
C ASP A 143 4.40 -6.13 -3.20
N ALA A 144 4.14 -5.63 -4.41
CA ALA A 144 4.63 -6.22 -5.65
C ALA A 144 6.16 -6.27 -5.72
N PHE A 145 6.85 -5.20 -5.30
CA PHE A 145 8.31 -5.17 -5.22
C PHE A 145 8.84 -6.25 -4.28
N THR A 146 8.22 -6.42 -3.11
CA THR A 146 8.61 -7.43 -2.12
C THR A 146 8.38 -8.85 -2.64
N ILE A 147 7.25 -9.11 -3.32
CA ILE A 147 6.97 -10.39 -3.96
C ILE A 147 8.01 -10.66 -5.06
N ARG A 148 8.23 -9.71 -5.97
CA ARG A 148 9.19 -9.85 -7.08
C ARG A 148 10.61 -10.13 -6.57
N GLU A 149 11.01 -9.49 -5.49
CA GLU A 149 12.33 -9.72 -4.88
C GLU A 149 12.51 -11.17 -4.43
N LYS A 150 11.50 -11.80 -3.86
CA LYS A 150 11.55 -13.17 -3.32
C LYS A 150 11.22 -14.23 -4.39
N LYS A 151 10.16 -14.03 -5.17
CA LYS A 151 9.67 -14.99 -6.17
C LYS A 151 10.26 -14.79 -7.57
N LYS A 152 10.98 -13.69 -7.81
CA LYS A 152 11.61 -13.30 -9.10
C LYS A 152 10.61 -12.95 -10.20
N THR A 153 9.33 -13.22 -10.04
CA THR A 153 8.25 -12.94 -10.98
C THR A 153 7.00 -12.48 -10.24
N LEU A 154 6.12 -11.81 -10.96
CA LEU A 154 4.73 -11.56 -10.55
C LEU A 154 3.76 -12.34 -11.43
N ALA A 155 4.17 -12.69 -12.66
CA ALA A 155 3.33 -13.44 -13.58
C ALA A 155 3.28 -14.92 -13.20
N GLY A 156 2.08 -15.50 -13.29
CA GLY A 156 1.83 -16.92 -13.05
C GLY A 156 1.86 -17.37 -11.59
N ILE A 157 2.04 -16.44 -10.63
CA ILE A 157 1.94 -16.76 -9.20
C ILE A 157 0.49 -16.67 -8.71
N THR A 158 0.16 -17.40 -7.66
CA THR A 158 -1.12 -17.37 -6.98
C THR A 158 -1.00 -16.56 -5.69
N VAL A 159 -1.79 -15.50 -5.56
CA VAL A 159 -1.82 -14.63 -4.38
C VAL A 159 -3.19 -14.72 -3.71
N ALA A 160 -3.23 -15.20 -2.47
CA ALA A 160 -4.44 -15.25 -1.64
C ALA A 160 -4.50 -14.01 -0.74
N ILE A 161 -5.52 -13.17 -0.90
CA ILE A 161 -5.77 -11.98 -0.07
C ILE A 161 -6.94 -12.30 0.87
N ILE A 162 -6.69 -12.28 2.18
CA ILE A 162 -7.60 -12.81 3.19
C ILE A 162 -8.03 -11.70 4.16
N GLY A 163 -9.33 -11.54 4.36
CA GLY A 163 -9.88 -10.68 5.42
C GLY A 163 -10.97 -9.72 4.99
N ASP A 164 -10.93 -8.48 5.48
CA ASP A 164 -11.90 -7.44 5.16
C ASP A 164 -11.62 -6.80 3.80
N ILE A 165 -12.18 -7.38 2.75
CA ILE A 165 -11.98 -6.90 1.37
C ILE A 165 -12.74 -5.59 1.12
N THR A 166 -13.95 -5.46 1.68
CA THR A 166 -14.85 -4.31 1.45
C THR A 166 -14.22 -3.00 1.87
N HIS A 167 -13.58 -2.96 3.03
CA HIS A 167 -13.03 -1.72 3.60
C HIS A 167 -11.54 -1.55 3.32
N SER A 168 -10.93 -2.50 2.59
CA SER A 168 -9.48 -2.49 2.36
C SER A 168 -9.10 -1.83 1.04
N ARG A 169 -8.63 -0.58 1.11
CA ARG A 169 -7.94 0.08 -0.02
C ARG A 169 -6.69 -0.68 -0.48
N VAL A 170 -6.05 -1.45 0.42
CA VAL A 170 -4.88 -2.26 0.09
C VAL A 170 -5.29 -3.44 -0.79
N ALA A 171 -6.39 -4.12 -0.47
CA ALA A 171 -6.91 -5.19 -1.32
C ALA A 171 -7.20 -4.67 -2.74
N ARG A 172 -7.92 -3.55 -2.86
CA ARG A 172 -8.28 -2.96 -4.17
C ARG A 172 -7.05 -2.65 -5.03
N SER A 173 -6.07 -1.96 -4.46
CA SER A 173 -4.84 -1.63 -5.20
C SER A 173 -4.02 -2.87 -5.56
N ASN A 174 -3.94 -3.87 -4.66
CA ASN A 174 -3.22 -5.11 -4.95
C ASN A 174 -3.93 -5.96 -6.01
N ILE A 175 -5.26 -6.08 -5.97
CA ILE A 175 -6.03 -6.76 -7.02
C ILE A 175 -5.69 -6.16 -8.39
N ALA A 176 -5.81 -4.84 -8.53
CA ALA A 176 -5.54 -4.15 -9.78
C ALA A 176 -4.09 -4.33 -10.26
N LEU A 177 -3.11 -4.26 -9.37
CA LEU A 177 -1.69 -4.40 -9.73
C LEU A 177 -1.35 -5.85 -10.10
N LEU A 178 -1.72 -6.81 -9.26
CA LEU A 178 -1.35 -8.20 -9.44
C LEU A 178 -1.93 -8.79 -10.72
N GLN A 179 -3.20 -8.47 -11.02
CA GLN A 179 -3.82 -8.88 -12.29
C GLN A 179 -3.13 -8.26 -13.51
N LYS A 180 -2.81 -6.95 -13.47
CA LYS A 180 -2.04 -6.30 -14.54
C LYS A 180 -0.69 -6.96 -14.78
N MET A 181 -0.10 -7.54 -13.73
CA MET A 181 1.20 -8.23 -13.79
C MET A 181 1.07 -9.74 -14.07
N GLY A 182 -0.16 -10.25 -14.32
CA GLY A 182 -0.40 -11.64 -14.70
C GLY A 182 -0.43 -12.64 -13.54
N ALA A 183 -0.67 -12.19 -12.30
CA ALA A 183 -0.88 -13.07 -11.15
C ALA A 183 -2.35 -13.52 -11.06
N GLU A 184 -2.58 -14.74 -10.55
CA GLU A 184 -3.89 -15.20 -10.11
C GLU A 184 -4.18 -14.64 -8.72
N VAL A 185 -5.35 -14.00 -8.55
CA VAL A 185 -5.75 -13.44 -7.25
C VAL A 185 -6.96 -14.20 -6.73
N ARG A 186 -6.81 -14.79 -5.55
CA ARG A 186 -7.87 -15.44 -4.77
C ARG A 186 -8.20 -14.59 -3.56
N LEU A 187 -9.48 -14.44 -3.26
CA LEU A 187 -9.97 -13.69 -2.11
C LEU A 187 -10.67 -14.63 -1.14
N SER A 188 -10.50 -14.41 0.16
CA SER A 188 -11.27 -15.10 1.20
C SER A 188 -11.57 -14.17 2.37
N GLY A 189 -12.72 -14.41 3.00
CA GLY A 189 -13.18 -13.65 4.15
C GLY A 189 -14.65 -13.89 4.44
N PRO A 190 -15.19 -13.36 5.54
CA PRO A 190 -16.64 -13.40 5.79
C PRO A 190 -17.42 -12.80 4.63
N TYR A 191 -18.51 -13.41 4.21
CA TYR A 191 -19.39 -12.88 3.14
C TYR A 191 -19.81 -11.44 3.38
N THR A 192 -19.99 -11.04 4.63
CA THR A 192 -20.32 -9.67 5.04
C THR A 192 -19.19 -8.66 4.81
N MET A 193 -17.98 -9.15 4.58
CA MET A 193 -16.75 -8.35 4.35
C MET A 193 -16.25 -8.43 2.92
N VAL A 194 -17.02 -9.00 2.01
CA VAL A 194 -16.68 -9.11 0.59
C VAL A 194 -17.72 -8.32 -0.22
N PRO A 195 -17.29 -7.42 -1.11
CA PRO A 195 -18.23 -6.68 -1.96
C PRO A 195 -19.05 -7.62 -2.83
N PRO A 196 -20.36 -7.35 -3.03
CA PRO A 196 -21.15 -8.06 -4.02
C PRO A 196 -20.47 -8.01 -5.40
N TYR A 197 -20.57 -9.10 -6.15
CA TYR A 197 -20.03 -9.21 -7.53
C TYR A 197 -18.53 -8.97 -7.64
N ILE A 198 -17.75 -9.25 -6.60
CA ILE A 198 -16.29 -9.02 -6.57
C ILE A 198 -15.57 -9.76 -7.70
N GLU A 199 -16.11 -10.90 -8.15
CA GLU A 199 -15.57 -11.69 -9.27
C GLU A 199 -15.59 -10.93 -10.61
N ALA A 200 -16.42 -9.89 -10.74
CA ALA A 200 -16.40 -9.01 -11.91
C ALA A 200 -15.05 -8.26 -12.07
N LEU A 201 -14.24 -8.22 -11.01
CA LEU A 201 -12.85 -7.74 -11.07
C LEU A 201 -11.88 -8.79 -11.63
N GLY A 202 -12.35 -9.99 -12.04
CA GLY A 202 -11.50 -11.07 -12.54
C GLY A 202 -10.76 -11.86 -11.45
N VAL A 203 -11.24 -11.82 -10.20
CA VAL A 203 -10.70 -12.55 -9.07
C VAL A 203 -11.59 -13.74 -8.71
N SER A 204 -11.06 -14.74 -8.00
CA SER A 204 -11.83 -15.86 -7.45
C SER A 204 -12.14 -15.60 -5.98
N PHE A 205 -13.42 -15.62 -5.58
CA PHE A 205 -13.80 -15.61 -4.18
C PHE A 205 -14.00 -17.03 -3.67
N ILE A 206 -13.22 -17.42 -2.67
CA ILE A 206 -13.22 -18.76 -2.07
C ILE A 206 -13.49 -18.59 -0.55
N PRO A 207 -14.69 -18.93 -0.06
CA PRO A 207 -15.08 -18.68 1.33
C PRO A 207 -14.24 -19.41 2.35
N ASP A 208 -13.82 -20.66 2.05
CA ASP A 208 -12.93 -21.43 2.93
C ASP A 208 -11.48 -20.95 2.77
N ILE A 209 -10.91 -20.45 3.87
CA ILE A 209 -9.51 -19.97 3.86
C ILE A 209 -8.53 -21.07 3.50
N GLY A 210 -8.78 -22.32 3.93
CA GLY A 210 -7.88 -23.44 3.65
C GLY A 210 -7.82 -23.78 2.17
N GLU A 211 -8.94 -23.63 1.45
CA GLU A 211 -8.98 -23.81 0.00
C GLU A 211 -8.43 -22.56 -0.73
N ALA A 212 -8.69 -21.37 -0.22
CA ALA A 212 -8.17 -20.14 -0.82
C ALA A 212 -6.63 -20.10 -0.83
N ILE A 213 -5.99 -20.60 0.24
CA ILE A 213 -4.53 -20.64 0.37
C ILE A 213 -3.88 -21.89 -0.20
N ARG A 214 -4.66 -22.89 -0.66
CA ARG A 214 -4.12 -24.13 -1.22
C ARG A 214 -3.18 -23.83 -2.38
N ASP A 215 -1.94 -24.30 -2.27
CA ASP A 215 -0.88 -24.12 -3.27
C ASP A 215 -0.62 -22.63 -3.63
N ALA A 216 -0.96 -21.70 -2.72
CA ALA A 216 -0.66 -20.29 -2.91
C ALA A 216 0.84 -20.00 -2.77
N ASP A 217 1.36 -19.11 -3.62
CA ASP A 217 2.72 -18.58 -3.55
C ASP A 217 2.85 -17.48 -2.50
N VAL A 218 1.76 -16.72 -2.31
CA VAL A 218 1.70 -15.57 -1.39
C VAL A 218 0.37 -15.58 -0.66
N ILE A 219 0.40 -15.38 0.64
CA ILE A 219 -0.77 -15.11 1.48
C ILE A 219 -0.65 -13.72 2.05
N MET A 220 -1.56 -12.83 1.67
CA MET A 220 -1.66 -11.47 2.20
C MET A 220 -2.83 -11.40 3.17
N MET A 221 -2.51 -11.31 4.46
CA MET A 221 -3.52 -11.11 5.49
C MET A 221 -3.88 -9.64 5.59
N LEU A 222 -5.16 -9.33 5.64
CA LEU A 222 -5.65 -7.97 5.82
C LEU A 222 -6.01 -7.72 7.29
N ARG A 223 -5.71 -6.52 7.75
CA ARG A 223 -6.14 -6.07 9.07
C ARG A 223 -7.65 -5.95 9.13
N ILE A 224 -8.26 -6.46 10.20
CA ILE A 224 -9.65 -6.14 10.51
C ILE A 224 -9.71 -4.71 11.05
N GLN A 225 -10.46 -3.86 10.35
CA GLN A 225 -10.58 -2.44 10.69
C GLN A 225 -11.81 -2.21 11.56
N LEU A 226 -11.76 -2.66 12.84
CA LEU A 226 -12.88 -2.52 13.78
C LEU A 226 -13.36 -1.07 13.93
N GLU A 227 -12.45 -0.12 13.83
CA GLU A 227 -12.74 1.31 13.88
C GLU A 227 -13.53 1.87 12.68
N ARG A 228 -13.60 1.12 11.57
CA ARG A 228 -14.36 1.51 10.37
C ARG A 228 -15.70 0.79 10.24
N GLN A 229 -15.95 -0.19 11.09
CA GLN A 229 -17.18 -0.97 11.07
C GLN A 229 -18.25 -0.25 11.90
N GLN A 230 -19.28 0.26 11.24
CA GLN A 230 -20.45 0.86 11.90
C GLN A 230 -21.40 -0.20 12.49
N HIS A 231 -21.32 -1.45 12.02
CA HIS A 231 -22.10 -2.59 12.46
C HIS A 231 -21.23 -3.83 12.59
N GLY A 232 -21.57 -4.75 13.48
CA GLY A 232 -20.87 -6.02 13.63
C GLY A 232 -20.99 -6.88 12.35
N LEU A 233 -19.92 -6.91 11.56
CA LEU A 233 -19.87 -7.70 10.31
C LEU A 233 -19.51 -9.17 10.58
N PHE A 234 -19.15 -9.51 11.80
CA PHE A 234 -18.95 -10.86 12.31
C PHE A 234 -19.31 -10.90 13.80
N PRO A 235 -19.70 -12.06 14.34
CA PRO A 235 -20.23 -12.14 15.71
C PRO A 235 -19.23 -11.76 16.79
N THR A 236 -18.01 -12.28 16.71
CA THR A 236 -16.93 -12.01 17.68
C THR A 236 -15.55 -12.09 17.03
N VAL A 237 -14.57 -11.35 17.59
CA VAL A 237 -13.16 -11.43 17.17
C VAL A 237 -12.60 -12.86 17.31
N ARG A 238 -13.04 -13.60 18.33
CA ARG A 238 -12.66 -15.00 18.53
C ARG A 238 -13.16 -15.91 17.41
N GLU A 239 -14.38 -15.69 16.96
CA GLU A 239 -14.97 -16.43 15.85
C GLU A 239 -14.29 -16.12 14.53
N TYR A 240 -14.00 -14.83 14.26
CA TYR A 240 -13.19 -14.45 13.12
C TYR A 240 -11.83 -15.16 13.13
N ALA A 241 -11.09 -15.12 14.25
CA ALA A 241 -9.80 -15.79 14.38
C ALA A 241 -9.91 -17.28 14.13
N ARG A 242 -10.98 -17.92 14.61
CA ARG A 242 -11.24 -19.34 14.41
C ARG A 242 -11.49 -19.71 12.95
N PHE A 243 -12.22 -18.91 12.19
CA PHE A 243 -12.62 -19.24 10.81
C PHE A 243 -11.69 -18.65 9.75
N PHE A 244 -11.13 -17.46 9.98
CA PHE A 244 -10.35 -16.71 8.99
C PHE A 244 -8.92 -16.35 9.43
N GLY A 245 -8.53 -16.63 10.68
CA GLY A 245 -7.17 -16.40 11.15
C GLY A 245 -6.18 -17.37 10.53
N LEU A 246 -5.04 -16.87 10.05
CA LEU A 246 -3.95 -17.70 9.56
C LEU A 246 -3.11 -18.22 10.74
N ASN A 247 -3.05 -19.52 10.89
CA ASN A 247 -2.25 -20.23 11.88
C ASN A 247 -1.33 -21.24 11.20
N ARG A 248 -0.46 -21.88 11.99
CA ARG A 248 0.52 -22.84 11.50
C ARG A 248 -0.10 -24.07 10.81
N GLU A 249 -1.25 -24.54 11.30
CA GLU A 249 -1.94 -25.70 10.71
C GLU A 249 -2.45 -25.37 9.30
N ARG A 250 -3.11 -24.22 9.14
CA ARG A 250 -3.61 -23.76 7.82
C ARG A 250 -2.47 -23.51 6.86
N LEU A 251 -1.37 -22.92 7.35
CA LEU A 251 -0.21 -22.60 6.52
C LEU A 251 0.36 -23.83 5.79
N GLN A 252 0.19 -25.05 6.33
CA GLN A 252 0.64 -26.28 5.69
C GLN A 252 -0.06 -26.61 4.37
N ARG A 253 -1.18 -25.96 4.06
CA ARG A 253 -1.91 -26.11 2.78
C ARG A 253 -1.32 -25.28 1.63
N ALA A 254 -0.53 -24.28 1.94
CA ALA A 254 0.15 -23.45 0.96
C ALA A 254 1.43 -24.12 0.44
N LYS A 255 2.06 -23.53 -0.56
CA LYS A 255 3.37 -24.01 -1.05
C LYS A 255 4.43 -23.99 0.05
N PRO A 256 5.43 -24.88 -0.01
CA PRO A 256 6.51 -24.93 1.00
C PRO A 256 7.34 -23.64 1.10
N ASP A 257 7.38 -22.84 0.04
CA ASP A 257 8.09 -21.58 -0.06
C ASP A 257 7.15 -20.36 -0.08
N VAL A 258 5.95 -20.52 0.51
CA VAL A 258 4.94 -19.45 0.59
C VAL A 258 5.47 -18.20 1.29
N LEU A 259 5.05 -17.04 0.83
CA LEU A 259 5.36 -15.75 1.46
C LEU A 259 4.15 -15.23 2.24
N ILE A 260 4.37 -14.85 3.49
CA ILE A 260 3.34 -14.25 4.36
C ILE A 260 3.52 -12.75 4.42
N MET A 261 2.47 -12.03 4.04
CA MET A 261 2.43 -10.56 3.97
C MET A 261 1.32 -9.99 4.82
N HIS A 262 1.52 -8.75 5.28
CA HIS A 262 0.51 -7.99 6.00
C HIS A 262 0.80 -6.48 5.89
N PRO A 263 -0.15 -5.62 5.49
CA PRO A 263 0.10 -4.18 5.33
C PRO A 263 0.26 -3.45 6.67
N GLY A 264 -0.03 -4.12 7.79
CA GLY A 264 0.03 -3.60 9.15
C GLY A 264 -0.98 -2.46 9.46
N PRO A 265 -1.19 -2.16 10.75
CA PRO A 265 -0.67 -2.89 11.91
C PRO A 265 -1.33 -4.27 12.05
N LEU A 266 -0.67 -5.21 12.73
CA LEU A 266 -1.21 -6.56 12.97
C LEU A 266 -2.09 -6.57 14.23
N ASN A 267 -3.21 -7.28 14.16
CA ASN A 267 -3.97 -7.73 15.33
C ASN A 267 -3.56 -9.19 15.62
N ARG A 268 -2.46 -9.37 16.34
CA ARG A 268 -1.90 -10.69 16.66
C ARG A 268 -2.91 -11.59 17.38
N GLY A 269 -3.06 -12.82 16.90
CA GLY A 269 -4.04 -13.77 17.43
C GLY A 269 -5.46 -13.57 16.88
N VAL A 270 -5.65 -12.61 15.96
CA VAL A 270 -6.92 -12.37 15.27
C VAL A 270 -6.81 -12.82 13.81
N GLU A 271 -6.28 -11.97 12.92
CA GLU A 271 -6.10 -12.34 11.51
C GLU A 271 -4.87 -13.24 11.28
N ILE A 272 -3.87 -13.17 12.15
CA ILE A 272 -2.63 -13.95 12.04
C ILE A 272 -2.12 -14.34 13.44
N SER A 273 -1.71 -15.58 13.61
CA SER A 273 -1.10 -16.03 14.85
C SER A 273 0.34 -15.52 15.02
N PRO A 274 0.82 -15.29 16.26
CA PRO A 274 2.16 -14.74 16.49
C PRO A 274 3.28 -15.58 15.89
N ASP A 275 3.19 -16.90 15.97
CA ASP A 275 4.17 -17.85 15.44
C ASP A 275 4.26 -17.85 13.91
N VAL A 276 3.17 -17.50 13.21
CA VAL A 276 3.17 -17.30 11.76
C VAL A 276 3.67 -15.91 11.39
N ALA A 277 3.25 -14.88 12.15
CA ALA A 277 3.67 -13.49 11.89
C ALA A 277 5.20 -13.29 12.06
N ASP A 278 5.80 -14.01 13.00
CA ASP A 278 7.24 -13.94 13.30
C ASP A 278 8.00 -15.17 12.74
N GLY A 279 7.31 -16.02 11.98
CA GLY A 279 7.86 -17.27 11.41
C GLY A 279 8.74 -17.03 10.18
N PRO A 280 9.40 -18.09 9.67
CA PRO A 280 10.38 -18.01 8.60
C PRO A 280 9.80 -17.62 7.23
N TYR A 281 8.48 -17.74 7.05
CA TYR A 281 7.78 -17.38 5.81
C TYR A 281 7.32 -15.92 5.78
N SER A 282 7.41 -15.22 6.93
CA SER A 282 6.97 -13.84 7.09
C SER A 282 7.95 -12.87 6.44
N ILE A 283 7.44 -12.07 5.51
CA ILE A 283 8.19 -10.98 4.86
C ILE A 283 7.60 -9.60 5.20
N ILE A 284 6.89 -9.51 6.32
CA ILE A 284 6.20 -8.29 6.76
C ILE A 284 7.18 -7.14 7.01
N LEU A 285 8.36 -7.42 7.57
CA LEU A 285 9.39 -6.40 7.78
C LEU A 285 10.14 -6.04 6.49
N ASP A 286 10.27 -6.99 5.54
CA ASP A 286 10.77 -6.70 4.20
C ASP A 286 9.85 -5.68 3.49
N GLN A 287 8.51 -5.80 3.61
CA GLN A 287 7.56 -4.82 3.09
C GLN A 287 7.84 -3.41 3.64
N VAL A 288 8.15 -3.28 4.93
CA VAL A 288 8.47 -1.99 5.54
C VAL A 288 9.74 -1.39 4.94
N THR A 289 10.79 -2.20 4.81
CA THR A 289 12.07 -1.79 4.21
C THR A 289 11.88 -1.40 2.74
N ASN A 290 11.21 -2.24 1.98
CA ASN A 290 10.94 -2.05 0.56
C ASN A 290 10.02 -0.83 0.30
N GLY A 291 9.18 -0.51 1.28
CA GLY A 291 8.36 0.69 1.23
C GLY A 291 9.15 1.99 1.13
N VAL A 292 10.32 2.06 1.74
CA VAL A 292 11.20 3.24 1.61
C VAL A 292 11.78 3.31 0.20
N ALA A 293 12.28 2.19 -0.34
CA ALA A 293 12.88 2.13 -1.67
C ALA A 293 11.88 2.50 -2.78
N VAL A 294 10.66 1.95 -2.71
CA VAL A 294 9.59 2.28 -3.68
C VAL A 294 9.22 3.76 -3.60
N ARG A 295 9.14 4.34 -2.41
CA ARG A 295 8.83 5.77 -2.26
C ARG A 295 9.98 6.65 -2.72
N MET A 296 11.24 6.25 -2.55
CA MET A 296 12.39 6.92 -3.17
C MET A 296 12.27 6.90 -4.70
N ALA A 297 11.96 5.74 -5.28
CA ALA A 297 11.76 5.61 -6.73
C ALA A 297 10.64 6.53 -7.24
N LEU A 298 9.50 6.58 -6.56
CA LEU A 298 8.37 7.43 -6.94
C LEU A 298 8.72 8.92 -6.87
N LEU A 299 9.38 9.37 -5.79
CA LEU A 299 9.82 10.75 -5.69
C LEU A 299 10.81 11.11 -6.80
N TYR A 300 11.77 10.22 -7.09
CA TYR A 300 12.72 10.41 -8.17
C TYR A 300 12.05 10.50 -9.55
N LEU A 301 11.16 9.55 -9.87
CA LEU A 301 10.52 9.47 -11.18
C LEU A 301 9.55 10.64 -11.45
N LEU A 302 8.96 11.22 -10.41
CA LEU A 302 8.01 12.32 -10.56
C LEU A 302 8.66 13.72 -10.56
N ILE A 303 9.73 13.93 -9.82
CA ILE A 303 10.34 15.26 -9.66
C ILE A 303 11.87 15.29 -9.78
N GLY A 304 12.53 14.18 -10.03
CA GLY A 304 14.00 14.07 -10.11
C GLY A 304 14.59 14.36 -11.50
N LYS A 305 13.82 14.98 -12.38
CA LYS A 305 14.21 15.32 -13.76
C LYS A 305 14.88 16.66 -13.84
#